data_9b5536c61bb9045ac39a54fd8619c721
#
_entry.id   9b5536c61bb9045ac39a54fd8619c721
#
_cell.length_a   1.000
_cell.length_b   1.000
_cell.length_c   1.000
_cell.angle_alpha   90.00
_cell.angle_beta   90.00
_cell.angle_gamma   90.00
#
_symmetry.space_group_name_H-M   'P 1'
#
loop_
_entity.id
_entity.type
_entity.pdbx_description
1 polymer ?
#
loop_
_entity_poly.entity_id
_entity_poly.type
_entity_poly.pdbx_seq_one_letter_code
_entity_poly.pdbx_strand_id
1 'polypeptide(L)'
;MEPIKYIATNDRDHKWGLTVCSVGYQRVSPNEAYPPQKHESEYLFSPVNGRILSEYQLLYIVEGEGVLHTRSGGTFNIKEGDMFLLFPGEWHSYYPQPESGWKEYWIGFSGTNIDHRVEEGFFSVEHPVYEIGYNETIVELYNQAIHAAKRQEPYFQQLLAGIVNFILGLMFMTSQNKRIQSDDAALKKIDKAKAYLQEAIETDTTMPEVAAHLNMSYTTFRHAFKKYTGLSPAQYFINLKLHRAKEMLRGSSASIKEIAYVLHFESPEYFATVFRKRIGMSPSDFRNV
;
A
#
# COMPACT_ATOMS: atom_id res chain seq x y z
N MET A 1 -19.01 13.50 22.16
CA MET A 1 -17.92 13.74 21.18
C MET A 1 -18.58 13.74 19.82
N GLU A 2 -18.52 14.81 19.06
CA GLU A 2 -19.04 14.80 17.68
C GLU A 2 -17.99 14.13 16.78
N PRO A 3 -18.22 12.90 16.37
CA PRO A 3 -17.18 12.11 15.72
C PRO A 3 -17.12 12.28 14.20
N ILE A 4 -18.07 13.02 13.62
CA ILE A 4 -18.21 13.14 12.18
C ILE A 4 -17.80 14.55 11.73
N LYS A 5 -16.99 14.64 10.69
CA LYS A 5 -16.61 15.91 10.08
C LYS A 5 -16.72 15.82 8.57
N TYR A 6 -17.59 16.66 8.00
CA TYR A 6 -17.65 16.93 6.57
C TYR A 6 -16.77 18.14 6.28
N ILE A 7 -15.99 18.08 5.21
CA ILE A 7 -14.90 19.01 4.94
C ILE A 7 -15.16 19.68 3.59
N ALA A 8 -15.31 20.99 3.60
CA ALA A 8 -15.32 21.77 2.37
C ALA A 8 -13.91 21.78 1.74
N THR A 9 -13.86 21.60 0.44
CA THR A 9 -12.63 21.53 -0.36
C THR A 9 -12.61 22.66 -1.39
N ASN A 10 -11.42 22.96 -1.91
CA ASN A 10 -11.23 23.99 -2.92
C ASN A 10 -10.36 23.48 -4.08
N ASP A 11 -10.29 24.21 -5.19
CA ASP A 11 -9.56 23.84 -6.39
C ASP A 11 -8.06 23.54 -6.16
N ARG A 12 -7.45 24.20 -5.16
CA ARG A 12 -6.05 23.95 -4.83
C ARG A 12 -5.85 22.59 -4.15
N ASP A 13 -6.81 22.21 -3.31
CA ASP A 13 -6.79 20.92 -2.62
C ASP A 13 -6.90 19.78 -3.65
N HIS A 14 -7.80 19.94 -4.63
CA HIS A 14 -7.95 18.94 -5.71
C HIS A 14 -6.68 18.75 -6.54
N LYS A 15 -5.88 19.80 -6.76
CA LYS A 15 -4.60 19.73 -7.47
C LYS A 15 -3.51 18.93 -6.75
N TRP A 16 -3.69 18.63 -5.45
CA TRP A 16 -2.76 17.78 -4.71
C TRP A 16 -2.81 16.30 -5.11
N GLY A 17 -3.85 15.90 -5.85
CA GLY A 17 -4.03 14.53 -6.35
C GLY A 17 -4.80 13.59 -5.41
N LEU A 18 -5.06 14.00 -4.17
CA LEU A 18 -5.97 13.34 -3.24
C LEU A 18 -6.56 14.40 -2.30
N THR A 19 -7.87 14.38 -2.15
CA THR A 19 -8.63 15.33 -1.33
C THR A 19 -9.59 14.57 -0.43
N VAL A 20 -9.64 14.93 0.86
CA VAL A 20 -10.53 14.31 1.85
C VAL A 20 -11.78 15.16 2.03
N CYS A 21 -12.96 14.56 1.90
CA CYS A 21 -14.26 15.21 2.02
C CYS A 21 -15.01 14.84 3.30
N SER A 22 -14.72 13.69 3.90
CA SER A 22 -15.31 13.30 5.18
C SER A 22 -14.36 12.45 6.00
N VAL A 23 -14.48 12.51 7.33
CA VAL A 23 -13.77 11.61 8.24
C VAL A 23 -14.57 11.48 9.53
N GLY A 24 -14.56 10.30 10.13
CA GLY A 24 -15.28 10.11 11.38
C GLY A 24 -15.01 8.78 12.07
N TYR A 25 -15.63 8.68 13.22
CA TYR A 25 -15.70 7.49 14.05
C TYR A 25 -17.10 7.37 14.63
N GLN A 26 -17.60 6.16 14.68
CA GLN A 26 -18.92 5.86 15.22
C GLN A 26 -18.89 4.56 16.00
N ARG A 27 -19.69 4.52 17.04
CA ARG A 27 -20.06 3.30 17.76
C ARG A 27 -21.55 3.07 17.59
N VAL A 28 -21.92 1.88 17.18
CA VAL A 28 -23.29 1.38 17.15
C VAL A 28 -23.40 0.26 18.19
N SER A 29 -24.24 0.46 19.18
CA SER A 29 -24.44 -0.53 20.26
C SER A 29 -25.30 -1.70 19.77
N PRO A 30 -25.24 -2.87 20.43
CA PRO A 30 -26.17 -3.96 20.12
C PRO A 30 -27.62 -3.50 20.14
N ASN A 31 -28.38 -3.90 19.11
CA ASN A 31 -29.79 -3.55 18.89
C ASN A 31 -30.08 -2.06 18.69
N GLU A 32 -29.07 -1.24 18.47
CA GLU A 32 -29.23 0.17 18.08
C GLU A 32 -29.59 0.27 16.59
N ALA A 33 -30.47 1.23 16.26
CA ALA A 33 -30.85 1.46 14.85
C ALA A 33 -29.66 1.96 14.03
N TYR A 34 -29.49 1.43 12.83
CA TYR A 34 -28.45 1.83 11.90
C TYR A 34 -29.03 2.33 10.58
N PRO A 35 -28.49 3.39 9.96
CA PRO A 35 -27.51 4.33 10.53
C PRO A 35 -28.13 5.20 11.64
N PRO A 36 -27.33 5.64 12.62
CA PRO A 36 -27.82 6.61 13.61
C PRO A 36 -28.23 7.92 12.95
N GLN A 37 -29.31 8.52 13.41
CA GLN A 37 -29.97 9.70 12.79
C GLN A 37 -29.15 11.01 12.79
N LYS A 38 -27.89 11.01 13.24
CA LYS A 38 -27.04 12.20 13.37
C LYS A 38 -26.14 12.48 12.17
N HIS A 39 -26.33 11.81 11.05
CA HIS A 39 -25.61 12.09 9.81
C HIS A 39 -26.25 13.20 9.00
N GLU A 40 -25.46 13.95 8.20
CA GLU A 40 -26.00 14.82 7.16
C GLU A 40 -26.82 14.02 6.15
N SER A 41 -27.85 14.63 5.56
CA SER A 41 -28.84 13.95 4.73
C SER A 41 -28.25 13.15 3.57
N GLU A 42 -27.14 13.60 3.00
CA GLU A 42 -26.44 12.94 1.89
C GLU A 42 -25.77 11.60 2.29
N TYR A 43 -25.46 11.44 3.58
CA TYR A 43 -24.83 10.24 4.13
C TYR A 43 -25.82 9.33 4.87
N LEU A 44 -27.06 9.79 5.06
CA LEU A 44 -28.13 8.95 5.55
C LEU A 44 -28.57 8.01 4.45
N PHE A 45 -28.59 6.72 4.72
CA PHE A 45 -29.12 5.73 3.80
C PHE A 45 -29.90 4.64 4.53
N SER A 46 -30.85 4.05 3.84
CA SER A 46 -31.51 2.84 4.33
C SER A 46 -30.63 1.62 4.00
N PRO A 47 -30.30 0.75 4.96
CA PRO A 47 -29.60 -0.50 4.67
C PRO A 47 -30.31 -1.36 3.62
N VAL A 48 -31.64 -1.24 3.51
CA VAL A 48 -32.45 -1.96 2.50
C VAL A 48 -32.26 -1.38 1.10
N ASN A 49 -32.21 -0.04 0.97
CA ASN A 49 -32.11 0.63 -0.32
C ASN A 49 -30.65 0.82 -0.76
N GLY A 50 -29.70 0.84 0.17
CA GLY A 50 -28.31 1.17 -0.09
C GLY A 50 -28.14 2.61 -0.56
N ARG A 51 -26.95 2.90 -1.12
CA ARG A 51 -26.62 4.21 -1.70
C ARG A 51 -25.53 4.10 -2.77
N ILE A 52 -25.32 5.20 -3.48
CA ILE A 52 -24.19 5.40 -4.38
C ILE A 52 -23.47 6.69 -3.92
N LEU A 53 -22.16 6.64 -3.73
CA LEU A 53 -21.35 7.80 -3.42
C LEU A 53 -20.59 8.28 -4.66
N SER A 54 -20.22 9.55 -4.69
CA SER A 54 -19.37 10.15 -5.72
C SER A 54 -17.87 10.10 -5.38
N GLU A 55 -17.53 9.55 -4.21
CA GLU A 55 -16.19 9.49 -3.63
C GLU A 55 -15.83 8.06 -3.22
N TYR A 56 -14.56 7.80 -3.03
CA TYR A 56 -14.10 6.60 -2.31
C TYR A 56 -14.37 6.78 -0.82
N GLN A 57 -14.73 5.70 -0.14
CA GLN A 57 -14.82 5.71 1.31
C GLN A 57 -14.12 4.47 1.87
N LEU A 58 -13.14 4.68 2.72
CA LEU A 58 -12.40 3.61 3.39
C LEU A 58 -12.90 3.47 4.82
N LEU A 59 -13.45 2.30 5.12
CA LEU A 59 -13.96 1.96 6.44
C LEU A 59 -13.03 0.96 7.13
N TYR A 60 -12.97 1.05 8.45
CA TYR A 60 -12.24 0.12 9.30
C TYR A 60 -13.11 -0.29 10.50
N ILE A 61 -13.41 -1.57 10.61
CA ILE A 61 -14.19 -2.13 11.71
C ILE A 61 -13.24 -2.60 12.80
N VAL A 62 -13.27 -1.94 13.94
CA VAL A 62 -12.33 -2.21 15.05
C VAL A 62 -12.95 -3.05 16.18
N GLU A 63 -14.27 -3.26 16.14
CA GLU A 63 -15.02 -4.12 17.07
C GLU A 63 -16.36 -4.46 16.43
N GLY A 64 -16.84 -5.69 16.63
CA GLY A 64 -18.14 -6.16 16.17
C GLY A 64 -18.11 -6.80 14.77
N GLU A 65 -19.28 -7.10 14.27
CA GLU A 65 -19.50 -7.81 13.02
C GLU A 65 -20.62 -7.17 12.22
N GLY A 66 -20.64 -7.41 10.90
CA GLY A 66 -21.67 -6.88 10.03
C GLY A 66 -21.65 -7.48 8.64
N VAL A 67 -22.36 -6.82 7.74
CA VAL A 67 -22.46 -7.25 6.34
C VAL A 67 -22.22 -6.05 5.43
N LEU A 68 -21.50 -6.28 4.33
CA LEU A 68 -21.36 -5.36 3.21
C LEU A 68 -21.98 -6.02 1.97
N HIS A 69 -22.84 -5.30 1.28
CA HIS A 69 -23.37 -5.65 -0.04
C HIS A 69 -22.83 -4.65 -1.06
N THR A 70 -22.34 -5.13 -2.18
CA THR A 70 -21.98 -4.30 -3.34
C THR A 70 -22.59 -4.89 -4.60
N ARG A 71 -22.80 -4.07 -5.63
CA ARG A 71 -23.36 -4.56 -6.90
C ARG A 71 -22.40 -5.52 -7.60
N SER A 72 -21.11 -5.16 -7.66
CA SER A 72 -20.10 -5.90 -8.43
C SER A 72 -19.50 -7.07 -7.66
N GLY A 73 -19.30 -6.95 -6.34
CA GLY A 73 -18.64 -7.97 -5.51
C GLY A 73 -19.60 -8.92 -4.79
N GLY A 74 -20.90 -8.56 -4.67
CA GLY A 74 -21.89 -9.35 -3.96
C GLY A 74 -21.95 -9.07 -2.46
N THR A 75 -21.98 -10.12 -1.64
CA THR A 75 -22.16 -10.02 -0.18
C THR A 75 -20.93 -10.49 0.56
N PHE A 76 -20.47 -9.69 1.53
CA PHE A 76 -19.30 -9.97 2.36
C PHE A 76 -19.70 -9.92 3.83
N ASN A 77 -19.29 -10.93 4.59
CA ASN A 77 -19.35 -10.88 6.04
C ASN A 77 -18.15 -10.08 6.54
N ILE A 78 -18.42 -9.05 7.31
CA ILE A 78 -17.42 -8.13 7.89
C ILE A 78 -17.24 -8.47 9.36
N LYS A 79 -16.00 -8.54 9.79
CA LYS A 79 -15.62 -8.83 11.19
C LYS A 79 -14.63 -7.80 11.71
N GLU A 80 -14.41 -7.84 13.01
CA GLU A 80 -13.35 -7.05 13.67
C GLU A 80 -12.00 -7.21 12.95
N GLY A 81 -11.36 -6.10 12.67
CA GLY A 81 -10.10 -6.03 11.95
C GLY A 81 -10.22 -5.98 10.43
N ASP A 82 -11.42 -5.98 9.87
CA ASP A 82 -11.61 -5.81 8.44
C ASP A 82 -11.66 -4.33 8.04
N MET A 83 -11.01 -4.03 6.93
CA MET A 83 -11.21 -2.78 6.19
C MET A 83 -11.94 -3.05 4.89
N PHE A 84 -12.76 -2.10 4.46
CA PHE A 84 -13.34 -2.16 3.12
C PHE A 84 -13.35 -0.81 2.43
N LEU A 85 -13.11 -0.85 1.12
CA LEU A 85 -13.09 0.33 0.26
C LEU A 85 -14.36 0.37 -0.57
N LEU A 86 -15.12 1.45 -0.46
CA LEU A 86 -16.27 1.77 -1.30
C LEU A 86 -15.80 2.63 -2.46
N PHE A 87 -16.35 2.40 -3.64
CA PHE A 87 -15.92 3.04 -4.88
C PHE A 87 -16.99 4.02 -5.39
N PRO A 88 -16.56 5.16 -6.00
CA PRO A 88 -17.49 6.10 -6.61
C PRO A 88 -18.34 5.43 -7.70
N GLY A 89 -19.62 5.77 -7.75
CA GLY A 89 -20.56 5.21 -8.72
C GLY A 89 -21.01 3.78 -8.45
N GLU A 90 -20.44 3.08 -7.50
CA GLU A 90 -20.79 1.71 -7.13
C GLU A 90 -21.88 1.70 -6.06
N TRP A 91 -22.97 0.98 -6.33
CA TRP A 91 -24.03 0.78 -5.33
C TRP A 91 -23.52 -0.12 -4.20
N HIS A 92 -23.78 0.29 -2.97
CA HIS A 92 -23.44 -0.47 -1.77
C HIS A 92 -24.44 -0.27 -0.63
N SER A 93 -24.46 -1.25 0.27
CA SER A 93 -25.13 -1.19 1.56
C SER A 93 -24.30 -1.93 2.59
N TYR A 94 -24.23 -1.43 3.80
CA TYR A 94 -23.54 -2.09 4.92
C TYR A 94 -24.22 -1.76 6.24
N TYR A 95 -24.12 -2.67 7.19
CA TYR A 95 -24.71 -2.52 8.52
C TYR A 95 -24.12 -3.53 9.50
N PRO A 96 -24.09 -3.20 10.81
CA PRO A 96 -23.67 -4.15 11.84
C PRO A 96 -24.69 -5.27 12.03
N GLN A 97 -24.25 -6.40 12.55
CA GLN A 97 -25.15 -7.42 13.11
C GLN A 97 -25.85 -6.84 14.34
N PRO A 98 -27.18 -7.01 14.48
CA PRO A 98 -27.93 -6.45 15.62
C PRO A 98 -27.39 -6.89 16.97
N GLU A 99 -26.93 -8.13 17.09
CA GLU A 99 -26.49 -8.74 18.34
C GLU A 99 -25.14 -8.20 18.83
N SER A 100 -24.24 -7.81 17.90
CA SER A 100 -22.90 -7.32 18.24
C SER A 100 -22.79 -5.80 18.19
N GLY A 101 -23.53 -5.15 17.30
CA GLY A 101 -23.21 -3.80 16.90
C GLY A 101 -21.81 -3.73 16.28
N TRP A 102 -21.22 -2.55 16.18
CA TRP A 102 -19.80 -2.40 15.81
C TRP A 102 -19.23 -1.03 16.18
N LYS A 103 -17.89 -0.93 16.08
CA LYS A 103 -17.16 0.35 16.07
C LYS A 103 -16.46 0.51 14.73
N GLU A 104 -16.74 1.63 14.06
CA GLU A 104 -16.20 1.93 12.75
C GLU A 104 -15.49 3.28 12.70
N TYR A 105 -14.38 3.32 11.96
CA TYR A 105 -13.76 4.53 11.45
C TYR A 105 -14.02 4.61 9.96
N TRP A 106 -14.15 5.83 9.42
CA TRP A 106 -14.21 6.03 7.98
C TRP A 106 -13.49 7.30 7.57
N ILE A 107 -13.06 7.33 6.32
CA ILE A 107 -12.54 8.50 5.64
C ILE A 107 -12.99 8.47 4.18
N GLY A 108 -13.66 9.56 3.75
CA GLY A 108 -14.11 9.77 2.38
C GLY A 108 -13.11 10.65 1.63
N PHE A 109 -12.74 10.26 0.43
CA PHE A 109 -11.74 10.96 -0.37
C PHE A 109 -11.92 10.72 -1.87
N SER A 110 -11.32 11.59 -2.68
CA SER A 110 -11.28 11.48 -4.14
C SER A 110 -9.94 11.97 -4.69
N GLY A 111 -9.65 11.69 -5.96
CA GLY A 111 -8.51 12.27 -6.65
C GLY A 111 -7.75 11.29 -7.54
N THR A 112 -6.96 11.84 -8.45
CA THR A 112 -6.23 11.10 -9.48
C THR A 112 -5.27 10.04 -8.94
N ASN A 113 -4.77 10.21 -7.70
CA ASN A 113 -3.87 9.24 -7.08
C ASN A 113 -4.56 7.91 -6.79
N ILE A 114 -5.79 7.94 -6.31
CA ILE A 114 -6.54 6.71 -6.05
C ILE A 114 -7.14 6.14 -7.33
N ASP A 115 -7.62 7.00 -8.25
CA ASP A 115 -8.15 6.57 -9.53
C ASP A 115 -7.10 5.74 -10.29
N HIS A 116 -5.87 6.25 -10.39
CA HIS A 116 -4.78 5.53 -11.03
C HIS A 116 -4.46 4.18 -10.35
N ARG A 117 -4.52 4.09 -9.02
CA ARG A 117 -4.30 2.81 -8.32
C ARG A 117 -5.39 1.79 -8.60
N VAL A 118 -6.62 2.23 -8.79
CA VAL A 118 -7.74 1.35 -9.18
C VAL A 118 -7.57 0.92 -10.64
N GLU A 119 -7.22 1.81 -11.56
CA GLU A 119 -6.93 1.51 -12.97
C GLU A 119 -5.80 0.49 -13.10
N GLU A 120 -4.73 0.61 -12.29
CA GLU A 120 -3.60 -0.32 -12.26
C GLU A 120 -3.88 -1.62 -11.46
N GLY A 121 -5.11 -1.80 -10.95
CA GLY A 121 -5.55 -3.04 -10.30
C GLY A 121 -5.03 -3.26 -8.88
N PHE A 122 -4.51 -2.22 -8.20
CA PHE A 122 -4.15 -2.34 -6.78
C PHE A 122 -5.38 -2.51 -5.89
N PHE A 123 -6.49 -1.89 -6.27
CA PHE A 123 -7.79 -1.99 -5.60
C PHE A 123 -8.87 -2.31 -6.63
N SER A 124 -9.88 -3.11 -6.24
CA SER A 124 -10.90 -3.61 -7.16
C SER A 124 -12.28 -3.60 -6.52
N VAL A 125 -13.30 -3.26 -7.31
CA VAL A 125 -14.71 -3.25 -6.89
C VAL A 125 -15.23 -4.67 -6.58
N GLU A 126 -14.65 -5.71 -7.21
CA GLU A 126 -15.01 -7.10 -6.99
C GLU A 126 -14.46 -7.65 -5.67
N HIS A 127 -13.38 -7.04 -5.17
CA HIS A 127 -12.70 -7.46 -3.95
C HIS A 127 -12.48 -6.29 -2.99
N PRO A 128 -13.57 -5.67 -2.49
CA PRO A 128 -13.50 -4.44 -1.70
C PRO A 128 -13.02 -4.66 -0.26
N VAL A 129 -12.97 -5.90 0.24
CA VAL A 129 -12.68 -6.23 1.64
C VAL A 129 -11.23 -6.68 1.83
N TYR A 130 -10.57 -6.16 2.86
CA TYR A 130 -9.17 -6.39 3.23
C TYR A 130 -9.09 -6.83 4.68
N GLU A 131 -8.79 -8.11 4.90
CA GLU A 131 -8.60 -8.67 6.24
C GLU A 131 -7.22 -8.27 6.79
N ILE A 132 -7.15 -7.25 7.61
CA ILE A 132 -5.88 -6.76 8.16
C ILE A 132 -5.66 -7.10 9.63
N GLY A 133 -6.73 -7.43 10.37
CA GLY A 133 -6.72 -7.59 11.81
C GLY A 133 -6.68 -6.23 12.54
N TYR A 134 -6.71 -6.25 13.86
CA TYR A 134 -6.56 -5.03 14.64
C TYR A 134 -5.16 -4.44 14.44
N ASN A 135 -5.10 -3.14 14.16
CA ASN A 135 -3.84 -2.41 13.92
C ASN A 135 -3.92 -1.03 14.58
N GLU A 136 -3.19 -0.88 15.69
CA GLU A 136 -3.17 0.35 16.47
C GLU A 136 -2.69 1.57 15.67
N THR A 137 -1.70 1.39 14.79
CA THR A 137 -1.19 2.47 13.92
C THR A 137 -2.28 3.01 13.01
N ILE A 138 -3.14 2.14 12.45
CA ILE A 138 -4.26 2.58 11.59
C ILE A 138 -5.30 3.33 12.41
N VAL A 139 -5.63 2.85 13.61
CA VAL A 139 -6.54 3.55 14.54
C VAL A 139 -6.00 4.95 14.87
N GLU A 140 -4.70 5.04 15.17
CA GLU A 140 -4.05 6.33 15.46
C GLU A 140 -4.08 7.27 14.26
N LEU A 141 -3.85 6.78 13.04
CA LEU A 141 -3.94 7.57 11.82
C LEU A 141 -5.35 8.11 11.59
N TYR A 142 -6.40 7.33 11.81
CA TYR A 142 -7.78 7.83 11.77
C TYR A 142 -8.04 8.92 12.82
N ASN A 143 -7.55 8.73 14.04
CA ASN A 143 -7.67 9.74 15.09
C ASN A 143 -6.94 11.04 14.73
N GLN A 144 -5.74 10.96 14.15
CA GLN A 144 -5.00 12.12 13.64
C GLN A 144 -5.76 12.82 12.52
N ALA A 145 -6.37 12.06 11.58
CA ALA A 145 -7.19 12.63 10.53
C ALA A 145 -8.42 13.37 11.08
N ILE A 146 -9.14 12.78 12.03
CA ILE A 146 -10.27 13.39 12.72
C ILE A 146 -9.83 14.68 13.42
N HIS A 147 -8.67 14.66 14.10
CA HIS A 147 -8.14 15.83 14.79
C HIS A 147 -7.75 16.94 13.82
N ALA A 148 -7.06 16.63 12.72
CA ALA A 148 -6.69 17.58 11.68
C ALA A 148 -7.94 18.21 11.03
N ALA A 149 -8.95 17.39 10.72
CA ALA A 149 -10.23 17.84 10.17
C ALA A 149 -11.02 18.77 11.12
N LYS A 150 -10.86 18.58 12.45
CA LYS A 150 -11.47 19.47 13.44
C LYS A 150 -10.78 20.84 13.53
N ARG A 151 -9.46 20.85 13.50
CA ARG A 151 -8.66 22.08 13.64
C ARG A 151 -8.65 22.92 12.37
N GLN A 152 -8.65 22.28 11.19
CA GLN A 152 -8.60 22.95 9.89
C GLN A 152 -7.47 23.99 9.78
N GLU A 153 -6.29 23.66 10.30
CA GLU A 153 -5.12 24.53 10.18
C GLU A 153 -4.71 24.71 8.70
N PRO A 154 -3.99 25.77 8.34
CA PRO A 154 -3.54 25.97 6.97
C PRO A 154 -2.87 24.70 6.42
N TYR A 155 -3.25 24.30 5.22
CA TYR A 155 -2.74 23.09 4.53
C TYR A 155 -3.11 21.75 5.18
N PHE A 156 -4.12 21.68 6.02
CA PHE A 156 -4.58 20.43 6.66
C PHE A 156 -5.02 19.37 5.63
N GLN A 157 -5.49 19.76 4.44
CA GLN A 157 -5.85 18.82 3.37
C GLN A 157 -4.65 18.02 2.89
N GLN A 158 -3.46 18.62 2.80
CA GLN A 158 -2.23 17.92 2.40
C GLN A 158 -1.80 16.92 3.46
N LEU A 159 -1.99 17.24 4.75
CA LEU A 159 -1.78 16.30 5.85
C LEU A 159 -2.78 15.14 5.78
N LEU A 160 -4.08 15.41 5.57
CA LEU A 160 -5.10 14.38 5.41
C LEU A 160 -4.81 13.46 4.24
N ALA A 161 -4.39 14.00 3.08
CA ALA A 161 -3.97 13.23 1.92
C ALA A 161 -2.78 12.30 2.24
N GLY A 162 -1.81 12.78 3.02
CA GLY A 162 -0.69 11.98 3.51
C GLY A 162 -1.14 10.82 4.39
N ILE A 163 -2.07 11.08 5.32
CA ILE A 163 -2.64 10.06 6.21
C ILE A 163 -3.38 8.98 5.42
N VAL A 164 -4.25 9.37 4.47
CA VAL A 164 -4.97 8.41 3.60
C VAL A 164 -3.99 7.54 2.82
N ASN A 165 -2.95 8.14 2.22
CA ASN A 165 -1.93 7.39 1.50
C ASN A 165 -1.20 6.38 2.40
N PHE A 166 -0.93 6.74 3.65
CA PHE A 166 -0.29 5.84 4.60
C PHE A 166 -1.22 4.68 4.98
N ILE A 167 -2.50 4.95 5.29
CA ILE A 167 -3.50 3.92 5.61
C ILE A 167 -3.66 2.95 4.43
N LEU A 168 -3.82 3.45 3.20
CA LEU A 168 -3.93 2.62 1.99
C LEU A 168 -2.69 1.73 1.80
N GLY A 169 -1.50 2.27 2.03
CA GLY A 169 -0.25 1.51 1.95
C GLY A 169 -0.16 0.40 3.00
N LEU A 170 -0.50 0.69 4.26
CA LEU A 170 -0.54 -0.30 5.36
C LEU A 170 -1.60 -1.38 5.10
N MET A 171 -2.80 -0.98 4.70
CA MET A 171 -3.89 -1.91 4.35
C MET A 171 -3.45 -2.87 3.25
N PHE A 172 -2.94 -2.35 2.14
CA PHE A 172 -2.48 -3.14 1.01
C PHE A 172 -1.35 -4.09 1.42
N MET A 173 -0.30 -3.58 2.08
CA MET A 173 0.83 -4.38 2.56
C MET A 173 0.38 -5.52 3.49
N THR A 174 -0.46 -5.21 4.48
CA THR A 174 -0.90 -6.19 5.48
C THR A 174 -1.79 -7.27 4.85
N SER A 175 -2.72 -6.86 3.98
CA SER A 175 -3.58 -7.79 3.26
C SER A 175 -2.78 -8.72 2.33
N GLN A 176 -1.81 -8.19 1.58
CA GLN A 176 -0.97 -9.01 0.73
C GLN A 176 -0.08 -9.95 1.56
N ASN A 177 0.49 -9.48 2.67
CA ASN A 177 1.28 -10.32 3.56
C ASN A 177 0.46 -11.46 4.17
N LYS A 178 -0.80 -11.26 4.55
CA LYS A 178 -1.67 -12.36 5.02
C LYS A 178 -1.94 -13.41 3.94
N ARG A 179 -2.18 -12.99 2.69
CA ARG A 179 -2.31 -13.91 1.55
C ARG A 179 -1.02 -14.71 1.30
N ILE A 180 0.13 -14.13 1.68
CA ILE A 180 1.46 -14.70 1.53
C ILE A 180 1.84 -15.58 2.75
N GLN A 181 1.31 -15.33 3.94
CA GLN A 181 1.62 -16.03 5.21
C GLN A 181 1.29 -17.53 5.21
N SER A 182 0.53 -18.03 4.24
CA SER A 182 0.47 -19.48 3.99
C SER A 182 1.85 -20.08 3.63
N ASP A 183 2.89 -19.24 3.44
CA ASP A 183 4.24 -19.60 3.00
C ASP A 183 5.34 -18.88 3.82
N ASP A 184 5.13 -18.73 5.14
CA ASP A 184 6.03 -18.01 6.07
C ASP A 184 7.50 -18.47 5.98
N ALA A 185 7.73 -19.76 5.73
CA ALA A 185 9.06 -20.32 5.55
C ALA A 185 9.76 -19.83 4.27
N ALA A 186 9.02 -19.64 3.18
CA ALA A 186 9.56 -19.10 1.93
C ALA A 186 9.88 -17.61 2.05
N LEU A 187 9.01 -16.82 2.70
CA LEU A 187 9.24 -15.39 2.93
C LEU A 187 10.53 -15.15 3.74
N LYS A 188 10.70 -15.86 4.86
CA LYS A 188 11.93 -15.79 5.67
C LYS A 188 13.19 -16.14 4.88
N LYS A 189 13.10 -17.13 3.97
CA LYS A 189 14.22 -17.46 3.07
C LYS A 189 14.52 -16.31 2.09
N ILE A 190 13.49 -15.66 1.53
CA ILE A 190 13.69 -14.54 0.61
C ILE A 190 14.29 -13.32 1.33
N ASP A 191 13.90 -13.03 2.58
CA ASP A 191 14.52 -11.97 3.37
C ASP A 191 16.00 -12.28 3.67
N LYS A 192 16.34 -13.51 3.99
CA LYS A 192 17.73 -13.95 4.10
C LYS A 192 18.50 -13.81 2.78
N ALA A 193 17.85 -14.13 1.64
CA ALA A 193 18.44 -13.93 0.33
C ALA A 193 18.77 -12.46 0.05
N LYS A 194 17.86 -11.55 0.37
CA LYS A 194 18.08 -10.09 0.19
C LYS A 194 19.27 -9.62 1.02
N ALA A 195 19.35 -10.02 2.29
CA ALA A 195 20.48 -9.69 3.16
C ALA A 195 21.81 -10.25 2.60
N TYR A 196 21.82 -11.53 2.21
CA TYR A 196 23.00 -12.16 1.60
C TYR A 196 23.45 -11.43 0.33
N LEU A 197 22.51 -11.11 -0.59
CA LEU A 197 22.83 -10.40 -1.83
C LEU A 197 23.36 -8.97 -1.56
N GLN A 198 22.89 -8.31 -0.49
CA GLN A 198 23.38 -7.02 -0.06
C GLN A 198 24.85 -7.09 0.39
N GLU A 199 25.21 -8.12 1.15
CA GLU A 199 26.59 -8.34 1.62
C GLU A 199 27.51 -8.82 0.50
N ALA A 200 26.96 -9.53 -0.49
CA ALA A 200 27.69 -10.14 -1.59
C ALA A 200 27.90 -9.21 -2.81
N ILE A 201 27.61 -7.91 -2.73
CA ILE A 201 27.64 -6.97 -3.88
C ILE A 201 29.00 -6.98 -4.58
N GLU A 202 30.10 -7.05 -3.80
CA GLU A 202 31.49 -7.03 -4.28
C GLU A 202 32.11 -8.45 -4.31
N THR A 203 31.29 -9.49 -4.48
CA THR A 203 31.76 -10.88 -4.59
C THR A 203 31.25 -11.53 -5.87
N ASP A 204 31.93 -12.61 -6.31
CA ASP A 204 31.53 -13.41 -7.47
C ASP A 204 30.47 -14.44 -7.06
N THR A 205 29.29 -13.92 -6.71
CA THR A 205 28.16 -14.74 -6.25
C THR A 205 27.19 -15.00 -7.40
N THR A 206 26.85 -16.27 -7.58
CA THR A 206 25.85 -16.70 -8.56
C THR A 206 24.50 -16.94 -7.92
N MET A 207 23.42 -16.77 -8.67
CA MET A 207 22.05 -16.99 -8.16
C MET A 207 21.76 -18.44 -7.77
N PRO A 208 22.30 -19.47 -8.46
CA PRO A 208 22.21 -20.86 -7.99
C PRO A 208 22.89 -21.10 -6.62
N GLU A 209 24.04 -20.47 -6.36
CA GLU A 209 24.72 -20.57 -5.05
C GLU A 209 23.88 -19.95 -3.93
N VAL A 210 23.25 -18.80 -4.17
CA VAL A 210 22.32 -18.19 -3.22
C VAL A 210 21.15 -19.13 -2.93
N ALA A 211 20.57 -19.74 -3.96
CA ALA A 211 19.49 -20.71 -3.79
C ALA A 211 19.93 -21.91 -2.93
N ALA A 212 21.11 -22.47 -3.23
CA ALA A 212 21.69 -23.59 -2.47
C ALA A 212 21.92 -23.23 -0.99
N HIS A 213 22.45 -22.03 -0.73
CA HIS A 213 22.65 -21.51 0.64
C HIS A 213 21.35 -21.47 1.44
N LEU A 214 20.21 -21.25 0.78
CA LEU A 214 18.89 -21.19 1.39
C LEU A 214 18.18 -22.56 1.42
N ASN A 215 18.87 -23.63 1.03
CA ASN A 215 18.27 -24.96 0.85
C ASN A 215 17.03 -24.90 -0.06
N MET A 216 17.18 -24.28 -1.24
CA MET A 216 16.14 -24.18 -2.27
C MET A 216 16.69 -24.62 -3.63
N SER A 217 15.82 -25.23 -4.47
CA SER A 217 16.16 -25.34 -5.89
C SER A 217 16.18 -23.95 -6.53
N TYR A 218 17.03 -23.73 -7.53
CA TYR A 218 17.10 -22.43 -8.21
C TYR A 218 15.76 -22.01 -8.82
N THR A 219 15.01 -22.96 -9.37
CA THR A 219 13.68 -22.69 -9.93
C THR A 219 12.70 -22.20 -8.86
N THR A 220 12.61 -22.88 -7.73
CA THR A 220 11.76 -22.50 -6.60
C THR A 220 12.18 -21.13 -6.04
N PHE A 221 13.48 -20.93 -5.85
CA PHE A 221 14.04 -19.65 -5.41
C PHE A 221 13.65 -18.49 -6.34
N ARG A 222 13.86 -18.66 -7.65
CA ARG A 222 13.54 -17.63 -8.66
C ARG A 222 12.07 -17.27 -8.66
N HIS A 223 11.16 -18.24 -8.58
CA HIS A 223 9.72 -18.01 -8.53
C HIS A 223 9.30 -17.30 -7.24
N ALA A 224 9.76 -17.79 -6.09
CA ALA A 224 9.48 -17.17 -4.80
C ALA A 224 10.02 -15.75 -4.75
N PHE A 225 11.29 -15.54 -5.11
CA PHE A 225 11.92 -14.23 -5.08
C PHE A 225 11.16 -13.19 -5.95
N LYS A 226 10.75 -13.60 -7.17
CA LYS A 226 9.95 -12.71 -8.05
C LYS A 226 8.56 -12.44 -7.47
N LYS A 227 7.91 -13.45 -6.88
CA LYS A 227 6.62 -13.30 -6.20
C LYS A 227 6.67 -12.25 -5.09
N TYR A 228 7.73 -12.28 -4.27
CA TYR A 228 7.87 -11.40 -3.09
C TYR A 228 8.49 -10.04 -3.37
N THR A 229 9.33 -9.91 -4.40
CA THR A 229 10.07 -8.65 -4.69
C THR A 229 9.63 -7.96 -5.97
N GLY A 230 8.83 -8.62 -6.80
CA GLY A 230 8.48 -8.14 -8.15
C GLY A 230 9.60 -8.31 -9.18
N LEU A 231 10.84 -8.65 -8.77
CA LEU A 231 12.02 -8.79 -9.61
C LEU A 231 12.58 -10.20 -9.57
N SER A 232 13.22 -10.65 -10.64
CA SER A 232 14.03 -11.86 -10.54
C SER A 232 15.26 -11.61 -9.65
N PRO A 233 15.84 -12.66 -9.00
CA PRO A 233 17.02 -12.48 -8.15
C PRO A 233 18.18 -11.81 -8.88
N ALA A 234 18.43 -12.18 -10.13
CA ALA A 234 19.48 -11.57 -10.96
C ALA A 234 19.21 -10.07 -11.24
N GLN A 235 17.96 -9.71 -11.55
CA GLN A 235 17.59 -8.29 -11.75
C GLN A 235 17.76 -7.48 -10.45
N TYR A 236 17.36 -8.05 -9.33
CA TYR A 236 17.52 -7.42 -8.02
C TYR A 236 19.00 -7.20 -7.70
N PHE A 237 19.85 -8.22 -7.89
CA PHE A 237 21.29 -8.13 -7.63
C PHE A 237 22.00 -7.13 -8.55
N ILE A 238 21.64 -7.11 -9.85
CA ILE A 238 22.13 -6.07 -10.78
C ILE A 238 21.77 -4.67 -10.29
N ASN A 239 20.54 -4.46 -9.78
CA ASN A 239 20.16 -3.15 -9.25
C ASN A 239 21.00 -2.75 -8.02
N LEU A 240 21.32 -3.68 -7.12
CA LEU A 240 22.23 -3.45 -6.00
C LEU A 240 23.63 -3.06 -6.49
N LYS A 241 24.21 -3.83 -7.42
CA LYS A 241 25.52 -3.52 -8.02
C LYS A 241 25.54 -2.15 -8.70
N LEU A 242 24.48 -1.78 -9.43
CA LEU A 242 24.36 -0.46 -10.04
C LEU A 242 24.25 0.67 -9.02
N HIS A 243 23.57 0.43 -7.88
CA HIS A 243 23.53 1.40 -6.80
C HIS A 243 24.94 1.63 -6.24
N ARG A 244 25.65 0.56 -5.93
CA ARG A 244 27.03 0.62 -5.47
C ARG A 244 27.97 1.27 -6.49
N ALA A 245 27.78 0.99 -7.79
CA ALA A 245 28.54 1.64 -8.86
C ALA A 245 28.36 3.16 -8.87
N LYS A 246 27.14 3.67 -8.63
CA LYS A 246 26.90 5.13 -8.53
C LYS A 246 27.66 5.76 -7.38
N GLU A 247 27.73 5.10 -6.22
CA GLU A 247 28.51 5.56 -5.07
C GLU A 247 29.99 5.62 -5.41
N MET A 248 30.52 4.54 -6.02
CA MET A 248 31.93 4.48 -6.42
C MET A 248 32.28 5.52 -7.49
N LEU A 249 31.41 5.73 -8.46
CA LEU A 249 31.60 6.74 -9.53
C LEU A 249 31.69 8.17 -8.98
N ARG A 250 30.95 8.48 -7.91
CA ARG A 250 30.96 9.82 -7.27
C ARG A 250 31.99 9.95 -6.17
N GLY A 251 32.26 8.88 -5.44
CA GLY A 251 33.06 8.89 -4.19
C GLY A 251 34.50 8.41 -4.35
N SER A 252 34.94 7.97 -5.53
CA SER A 252 36.30 7.47 -5.73
C SER A 252 36.88 7.86 -7.08
N SER A 253 38.22 7.75 -7.15
CA SER A 253 39.01 7.93 -8.40
C SER A 253 39.12 6.64 -9.22
N ALA A 254 38.49 5.53 -8.79
CA ALA A 254 38.55 4.26 -9.49
C ALA A 254 38.04 4.39 -10.94
N SER A 255 38.77 3.83 -11.90
CA SER A 255 38.38 3.82 -13.28
C SER A 255 37.03 3.02 -13.49
N ILE A 256 36.36 3.31 -14.57
CA ILE A 256 35.11 2.55 -14.92
C ILE A 256 35.37 1.06 -15.03
N LYS A 257 36.56 0.69 -15.54
CA LYS A 257 37.04 -0.66 -15.66
C LYS A 257 37.27 -1.32 -14.29
N GLU A 258 37.88 -0.63 -13.37
CA GLU A 258 38.09 -1.12 -11.98
C GLU A 258 36.76 -1.30 -11.28
N ILE A 259 35.80 -0.36 -11.41
CA ILE A 259 34.47 -0.48 -10.82
C ILE A 259 33.73 -1.71 -11.37
N ALA A 260 33.80 -1.95 -12.68
CA ALA A 260 33.18 -3.12 -13.29
C ALA A 260 33.77 -4.43 -12.73
N TYR A 261 35.09 -4.50 -12.52
CA TYR A 261 35.74 -5.68 -11.93
C TYR A 261 35.43 -5.86 -10.45
N VAL A 262 35.48 -4.79 -9.64
CA VAL A 262 35.15 -4.86 -8.20
C VAL A 262 33.70 -5.34 -7.99
N LEU A 263 32.81 -4.95 -8.87
CA LEU A 263 31.41 -5.36 -8.80
C LEU A 263 31.12 -6.66 -9.56
N HIS A 264 32.15 -7.36 -10.02
CA HIS A 264 32.00 -8.65 -10.73
C HIS A 264 30.96 -8.61 -11.86
N PHE A 265 31.06 -7.60 -12.75
CA PHE A 265 30.39 -7.63 -14.04
C PHE A 265 31.23 -8.48 -15.02
N GLU A 266 30.57 -9.18 -15.93
CA GLU A 266 31.21 -10.05 -16.93
C GLU A 266 32.28 -9.34 -17.75
N SER A 267 32.04 -8.05 -18.06
CA SER A 267 33.03 -7.16 -18.69
C SER A 267 32.70 -5.68 -18.43
N PRO A 268 33.68 -4.78 -18.58
CA PRO A 268 33.44 -3.33 -18.51
C PRO A 268 32.43 -2.83 -19.55
N GLU A 269 32.38 -3.44 -20.73
CA GLU A 269 31.45 -3.13 -21.81
C GLU A 269 30.02 -3.53 -21.43
N TYR A 270 29.86 -4.73 -20.85
CA TYR A 270 28.58 -5.19 -20.32
C TYR A 270 28.09 -4.27 -19.20
N PHE A 271 28.99 -3.92 -18.27
CA PHE A 271 28.68 -2.94 -17.20
C PHE A 271 28.17 -1.62 -17.79
N ALA A 272 28.91 -1.01 -18.73
CA ALA A 272 28.54 0.26 -19.35
C ALA A 272 27.17 0.18 -20.04
N THR A 273 26.91 -0.92 -20.75
CA THR A 273 25.64 -1.18 -21.42
C THR A 273 24.46 -1.28 -20.46
N VAL A 274 24.62 -2.09 -19.38
CA VAL A 274 23.57 -2.27 -18.37
C VAL A 274 23.35 -0.97 -17.59
N PHE A 275 24.43 -0.27 -17.21
CA PHE A 275 24.34 1.01 -16.52
C PHE A 275 23.56 2.03 -17.35
N ARG A 276 23.95 2.22 -18.63
CA ARG A 276 23.26 3.16 -19.53
C ARG A 276 21.77 2.79 -19.70
N LYS A 277 21.47 1.51 -19.86
CA LYS A 277 20.08 1.04 -20.04
C LYS A 277 19.21 1.32 -18.81
N ARG A 278 19.77 1.25 -17.60
CA ARG A 278 19.03 1.40 -16.35
C ARG A 278 19.03 2.82 -15.80
N ILE A 279 20.09 3.57 -16.04
CA ILE A 279 20.29 4.92 -15.45
C ILE A 279 20.00 6.02 -16.48
N GLY A 280 19.97 5.69 -17.78
CA GLY A 280 19.72 6.63 -18.87
C GLY A 280 20.95 7.32 -19.44
N MET A 281 22.15 7.19 -18.79
CA MET A 281 23.40 7.79 -19.23
C MET A 281 24.58 6.84 -19.00
N SER A 282 25.72 7.10 -19.66
CA SER A 282 26.90 6.26 -19.48
C SER A 282 27.52 6.45 -18.09
N PRO A 283 28.34 5.48 -17.59
CA PRO A 283 29.08 5.64 -16.33
C PRO A 283 30.02 6.86 -16.36
N SER A 284 30.61 7.17 -17.51
CA SER A 284 31.50 8.34 -17.68
C SER A 284 30.72 9.65 -17.55
N ASP A 285 29.57 9.75 -18.20
CA ASP A 285 28.73 10.94 -18.11
C ASP A 285 28.21 11.12 -16.68
N PHE A 286 27.80 10.02 -16.02
CA PHE A 286 27.31 10.04 -14.66
C PHE A 286 28.37 10.51 -13.63
N ARG A 287 29.64 10.22 -13.87
CA ARG A 287 30.77 10.70 -13.04
C ARG A 287 30.96 12.20 -13.13
N ASN A 288 30.69 12.79 -14.27
CA ASN A 288 30.95 14.19 -14.56
C ASN A 288 29.77 15.12 -14.22
N VAL A 289 28.65 14.57 -13.73
CA VAL A 289 27.49 15.30 -13.22
C VAL A 289 27.60 15.49 -11.71
#